data_0650b2d09bf357eec59e421b43c169ee
#
_entry.id   0650b2d09bf357eec59e421b43c169ee
#
_cell.length_a   1.000
_cell.length_b   1.000
_cell.length_c   1.000
_cell.angle_alpha   90.00
_cell.angle_beta   90.00
_cell.angle_gamma   90.00
#
_symmetry.space_group_name_H-M   'P 1'
#
loop_
_entity.id
_entity.type
_entity.pdbx_description
1 polymer ?
#
loop_
_entity_poly.entity_id
_entity_poly.type
_entity_poly.pdbx_seq_one_letter_code
_entity_poly.pdbx_strand_id
1 'polypeptide(L)'
;ALSSAASDVYKRQTLHCKAAKLTGREIVLGFPSVGATENLMLAACGAEGVTVLSNAAREPEIEDLQGFLNTCGAEITGAGTSTVVIRGGRPLHGGTYTILPDRIAAATYLCGAASAGGEVFLRDAREEHLSAVTAVLREAGCDVTGGSAGIVCRRTGRLTAPRPIRTAPYPGFPTDAQAILMAALLRCRGAAVFEENLFSSRYRHVDELARMGADIRVSGRTAVVLGVERLHGAAVRCTDLRGGAALCAAALAAEGETSISDITHIDRGYQSIEDDLAALGADIRRVEETASP
;
A
#
# COMPACT_ATOMS: atom_id res chain seq x y z
N ALA A 1 -4.25 0.16 25.29
CA ALA A 1 -4.06 -0.46 23.98
C ALA A 1 -4.80 0.35 22.94
N LEU A 2 -4.09 1.07 22.08
CA LEU A 2 -4.68 1.65 20.89
C LEU A 2 -4.92 0.51 19.91
N SER A 3 -6.07 -0.13 19.98
CA SER A 3 -6.53 -1.00 18.93
C SER A 3 -7.00 -0.11 17.79
N SER A 4 -6.35 -0.17 16.65
CA SER A 4 -6.96 0.22 15.37
C SER A 4 -8.01 -0.83 14.99
N ALA A 5 -8.97 -1.07 15.88
CA ALA A 5 -10.13 -1.85 15.54
C ALA A 5 -10.81 -1.13 14.39
N ALA A 6 -11.05 -1.84 13.30
CA ALA A 6 -11.97 -1.41 12.28
C ALA A 6 -13.22 -0.87 12.98
N SER A 7 -13.54 0.40 12.72
CA SER A 7 -14.66 1.05 13.34
C SER A 7 -15.91 0.24 13.03
N ASP A 8 -16.40 -0.45 14.03
CA ASP A 8 -17.74 -1.00 14.01
C ASP A 8 -18.67 0.22 13.88
N VAL A 9 -19.35 0.37 12.76
CA VAL A 9 -20.14 1.54 12.36
C VAL A 9 -21.24 1.86 13.39
N TYR A 10 -21.51 0.97 14.32
CA TYR A 10 -22.58 1.06 15.33
C TYR A 10 -22.16 1.55 16.71
N LYS A 11 -20.85 1.76 16.97
CA LYS A 11 -20.40 2.22 18.28
C LYS A 11 -19.48 3.45 18.14
N ARG A 12 -20.06 4.63 18.08
CA ARG A 12 -19.32 5.88 18.30
C ARG A 12 -18.91 5.96 19.77
N GLN A 13 -17.70 5.50 20.06
CA GLN A 13 -17.10 5.63 21.39
C GLN A 13 -16.02 6.72 21.34
N THR A 14 -16.00 7.55 22.36
CA THR A 14 -14.95 8.55 22.58
C THR A 14 -14.05 8.06 23.70
N LEU A 15 -12.76 7.93 23.45
CA LEU A 15 -11.77 7.65 24.47
C LEU A 15 -11.23 8.95 25.03
N HIS A 16 -11.46 9.18 26.33
CA HIS A 16 -10.88 10.31 27.05
C HIS A 16 -9.61 9.84 27.76
N CYS A 17 -8.45 10.28 27.24
CA CYS A 17 -7.16 9.99 27.83
C CYS A 17 -6.63 11.24 28.54
N LYS A 18 -6.21 11.11 29.79
CA LYS A 18 -5.57 12.18 30.54
C LYS A 18 -4.30 11.64 31.24
N ALA A 19 -3.19 12.27 30.98
CA ALA A 19 -1.95 12.02 31.71
C ALA A 19 -1.34 13.35 32.12
N ALA A 20 -0.91 13.48 33.36
CA ALA A 20 -0.15 14.65 33.83
C ALA A 20 1.25 14.66 33.20
N LYS A 21 1.83 13.48 32.97
CA LYS A 21 3.17 13.27 32.44
C LYS A 21 3.23 11.89 31.74
N LEU A 22 3.90 11.84 30.62
CA LEU A 22 4.24 10.57 29.96
C LEU A 22 5.58 10.08 30.49
N THR A 23 5.67 8.78 30.79
CA THR A 23 6.89 8.13 31.24
C THR A 23 7.22 6.93 30.38
N GLY A 24 8.50 6.74 30.07
CA GLY A 24 8.99 5.59 29.32
C GLY A 24 8.63 4.25 29.96
N ARG A 25 8.34 3.26 29.13
CA ARG A 25 7.93 1.90 29.55
C ARG A 25 8.34 0.87 28.52
N GLU A 26 8.38 -0.39 28.95
CA GLU A 26 8.38 -1.52 28.03
C GLU A 26 6.96 -1.78 27.54
N ILE A 27 6.79 -1.85 26.20
CA ILE A 27 5.53 -2.08 25.54
C ILE A 27 5.70 -3.21 24.53
N VAL A 28 4.92 -4.26 24.66
CA VAL A 28 4.91 -5.39 23.73
C VAL A 28 3.66 -5.28 22.85
N LEU A 29 3.84 -5.11 21.55
CA LEU A 29 2.73 -5.10 20.60
C LEU A 29 2.26 -6.53 20.35
N GLY A 30 0.97 -6.78 20.46
CA GLY A 30 0.37 -8.09 20.14
C GLY A 30 0.46 -8.44 18.66
N PHE A 31 0.63 -7.42 17.81
CA PHE A 31 0.82 -7.52 16.36
C PHE A 31 1.76 -6.39 15.91
N PRO A 32 2.67 -6.60 14.94
CA PRO A 32 3.58 -5.56 14.44
C PRO A 32 2.82 -4.54 13.56
N SER A 33 2.01 -3.70 14.22
CA SER A 33 1.20 -2.67 13.57
C SER A 33 2.05 -1.44 13.29
N VAL A 34 2.08 -1.00 12.02
CA VAL A 34 2.76 0.23 11.57
C VAL A 34 2.23 1.43 12.34
N GLY A 35 0.92 1.68 12.28
CA GLY A 35 0.32 2.85 12.94
C GLY A 35 0.50 2.85 14.47
N ALA A 36 0.48 1.68 15.14
CA ALA A 36 0.76 1.60 16.56
C ALA A 36 2.24 1.92 16.85
N THR A 37 3.17 1.40 16.05
CA THR A 37 4.60 1.66 16.18
C THR A 37 4.90 3.14 16.00
N GLU A 38 4.41 3.77 14.93
CA GLU A 38 4.60 5.19 14.64
C GLU A 38 4.07 6.09 15.77
N ASN A 39 2.81 5.87 16.18
CA ASN A 39 2.20 6.67 17.24
C ASN A 39 2.94 6.54 18.58
N LEU A 40 3.41 5.32 18.92
CA LEU A 40 4.20 5.09 20.13
C LEU A 40 5.59 5.72 20.03
N MET A 41 6.25 5.68 18.88
CA MET A 41 7.52 6.38 18.66
C MET A 41 7.37 7.89 18.87
N LEU A 42 6.35 8.51 18.28
CA LEU A 42 6.06 9.93 18.43
C LEU A 42 5.76 10.30 19.89
N ALA A 43 4.89 9.54 20.55
CA ALA A 43 4.54 9.79 21.94
C ALA A 43 5.73 9.60 22.89
N ALA A 44 6.57 8.59 22.65
CA ALA A 44 7.74 8.27 23.44
C ALA A 44 8.84 9.33 23.37
N CYS A 45 8.95 10.07 22.26
CA CYS A 45 9.88 11.20 22.16
C CYS A 45 9.58 12.27 23.23
N GLY A 46 8.30 12.49 23.56
CA GLY A 46 7.87 13.43 24.61
C GLY A 46 7.80 12.81 26.01
N ALA A 47 8.00 11.52 26.17
CA ALA A 47 7.95 10.84 27.47
C ALA A 47 9.29 10.95 28.20
N GLU A 48 9.27 11.05 29.52
CA GLU A 48 10.52 11.00 30.30
C GLU A 48 11.03 9.56 30.47
N GLY A 49 12.34 9.39 30.28
CA GLY A 49 13.01 8.09 30.42
C GLY A 49 13.05 7.30 29.12
N VAL A 50 13.12 5.98 29.23
CA VAL A 50 13.32 5.07 28.09
C VAL A 50 12.05 4.28 27.81
N THR A 51 11.62 4.29 26.55
CA THR A 51 10.56 3.41 26.04
C THR A 51 11.19 2.32 25.18
N VAL A 52 10.81 1.07 25.41
CA VAL A 52 11.21 -0.08 24.61
C VAL A 52 9.95 -0.66 23.95
N LEU A 53 9.89 -0.64 22.64
CA LEU A 53 8.80 -1.25 21.88
C LEU A 53 9.27 -2.61 21.37
N SER A 54 8.63 -3.68 21.82
CA SER A 54 8.86 -5.04 21.35
C SER A 54 7.78 -5.47 20.39
N ASN A 55 8.12 -6.30 19.42
CA ASN A 55 7.28 -6.69 18.28
C ASN A 55 6.82 -5.48 17.45
N ALA A 56 7.71 -4.51 17.30
CA ALA A 56 7.49 -3.32 16.48
C ALA A 56 7.38 -3.69 14.99
N ALA A 57 6.68 -2.86 14.23
CA ALA A 57 6.67 -2.92 12.78
C ALA A 57 8.08 -2.66 12.20
N ARG A 58 8.38 -3.28 11.07
CA ARG A 58 9.72 -3.25 10.45
C ARG A 58 9.74 -2.65 9.06
N GLU A 59 8.63 -2.10 8.66
CA GLU A 59 8.45 -1.43 7.38
C GLU A 59 9.49 -0.30 7.21
N PRO A 60 9.98 -0.06 5.98
CA PRO A 60 10.95 1.02 5.70
C PRO A 60 10.51 2.39 6.22
N GLU A 61 9.20 2.64 6.27
CA GLU A 61 8.60 3.86 6.81
C GLU A 61 8.92 4.07 8.30
N ILE A 62 9.13 2.99 9.05
CA ILE A 62 9.52 3.06 10.48
C ILE A 62 10.98 3.49 10.61
N GLU A 63 11.86 3.00 9.73
CA GLU A 63 13.26 3.43 9.67
C GLU A 63 13.36 4.89 9.25
N ASP A 64 12.55 5.30 8.29
CA ASP A 64 12.47 6.68 7.81
C ASP A 64 12.00 7.64 8.92
N LEU A 65 10.95 7.24 9.66
CA LEU A 65 10.46 8.01 10.81
C LEU A 65 11.54 8.14 11.90
N GLN A 66 12.28 7.07 12.20
CA GLN A 66 13.42 7.14 13.12
C GLN A 66 14.46 8.16 12.62
N GLY A 67 14.84 8.08 11.35
CA GLY A 67 15.80 9.01 10.73
C GLY A 67 15.36 10.46 10.85
N PHE A 68 14.09 10.73 10.50
CA PHE A 68 13.50 12.07 10.62
C PHE A 68 13.51 12.57 12.06
N LEU A 69 13.00 11.78 13.01
CA LEU A 69 12.93 12.19 14.42
C LEU A 69 14.32 12.40 15.03
N ASN A 70 15.29 11.57 14.68
CA ASN A 70 16.67 11.76 15.11
C ASN A 70 17.30 13.02 14.53
N THR A 71 16.97 13.39 13.30
CA THR A 71 17.35 14.69 12.69
C THR A 71 16.74 15.87 13.46
N CYS A 72 15.58 15.67 14.07
CA CYS A 72 14.92 16.66 14.92
C CYS A 72 15.40 16.65 16.39
N GLY A 73 16.43 15.86 16.73
CA GLY A 73 17.02 15.81 18.09
C GLY A 73 16.49 14.70 18.98
N ALA A 74 15.65 13.79 18.49
CA ALA A 74 15.27 12.58 19.22
C ALA A 74 16.45 11.60 19.32
N GLU A 75 16.32 10.61 20.20
CA GLU A 75 17.28 9.50 20.33
C GLU A 75 16.53 8.18 20.22
N ILE A 76 16.44 7.67 19.00
CA ILE A 76 15.72 6.46 18.62
C ILE A 76 16.69 5.50 17.94
N THR A 77 16.62 4.22 18.30
CA THR A 77 17.41 3.14 17.69
C THR A 77 16.55 1.89 17.50
N GLY A 78 16.96 1.02 16.56
CA GLY A 78 16.37 -0.30 16.37
C GLY A 78 15.20 -0.35 15.38
N ALA A 79 14.80 0.76 14.73
CA ALA A 79 13.83 0.71 13.62
C ALA A 79 14.31 -0.27 12.54
N GLY A 80 13.39 -0.93 11.84
CA GLY A 80 13.69 -2.03 10.92
C GLY A 80 13.88 -3.39 11.62
N THR A 81 14.00 -3.41 12.93
CA THR A 81 14.04 -4.64 13.76
C THR A 81 12.73 -4.83 14.53
N SER A 82 12.61 -5.93 15.25
CA SER A 82 11.44 -6.17 16.12
C SER A 82 11.45 -5.35 17.41
N THR A 83 12.51 -4.60 17.69
CA THR A 83 12.64 -3.84 18.94
C THR A 83 13.13 -2.43 18.64
N VAL A 84 12.33 -1.43 19.03
CA VAL A 84 12.68 -0.02 18.91
C VAL A 84 12.86 0.57 20.31
N VAL A 85 13.97 1.27 20.53
CA VAL A 85 14.31 1.92 21.79
C VAL A 85 14.29 3.43 21.60
N ILE A 86 13.53 4.12 22.43
CA ILE A 86 13.36 5.58 22.40
C ILE A 86 13.78 6.16 23.74
N ARG A 87 14.75 7.06 23.76
CA ARG A 87 15.14 7.88 24.91
C ARG A 87 14.46 9.23 24.79
N GLY A 88 13.32 9.34 25.48
CA GLY A 88 12.47 10.54 25.38
C GLY A 88 12.87 11.65 26.36
N GLY A 89 12.05 12.70 26.38
CA GLY A 89 12.25 13.88 27.24
C GLY A 89 13.32 14.87 26.74
N ARG A 90 13.84 14.67 25.52
CA ARG A 90 14.80 15.59 24.88
C ARG A 90 14.08 16.73 24.18
N PRO A 91 14.63 17.94 24.15
CA PRO A 91 14.09 19.03 23.33
C PRO A 91 14.19 18.65 21.86
N LEU A 92 13.07 18.73 21.15
CA LEU A 92 13.03 18.57 19.70
C LEU A 92 13.14 19.92 19.02
N HIS A 93 13.73 19.94 17.84
CA HIS A 93 13.90 21.12 16.99
C HIS A 93 13.50 20.81 15.55
N GLY A 94 13.35 21.82 14.72
CA GLY A 94 13.15 21.66 13.28
C GLY A 94 14.42 21.17 12.57
N GLY A 95 14.24 20.55 11.42
CA GLY A 95 15.33 20.06 10.57
C GLY A 95 14.89 19.90 9.12
N THR A 96 15.85 19.70 8.23
CA THR A 96 15.59 19.30 6.84
C THR A 96 15.87 17.82 6.70
N TYR A 97 14.91 17.10 6.13
CA TYR A 97 15.01 15.67 5.92
C TYR A 97 14.42 15.29 4.56
N THR A 98 15.06 14.36 3.87
CA THR A 98 14.54 13.81 2.61
C THR A 98 13.90 12.47 2.92
N ILE A 99 12.58 12.40 2.79
CA ILE A 99 11.83 11.15 2.99
C ILE A 99 12.17 10.14 1.90
N LEU A 100 12.01 8.86 2.23
CA LEU A 100 12.20 7.80 1.24
C LEU A 100 11.05 7.76 0.22
N PRO A 101 11.31 7.21 -0.99
CA PRO A 101 10.28 7.05 -2.01
C PRO A 101 9.16 6.11 -1.52
N ASP A 102 7.90 6.45 -1.85
CA ASP A 102 6.73 5.63 -1.52
C ASP A 102 6.76 4.31 -2.30
N ARG A 103 7.00 3.22 -1.59
CA ARG A 103 7.04 1.87 -2.16
C ARG A 103 5.68 1.39 -2.64
N ILE A 104 4.57 1.88 -2.08
CA ILE A 104 3.23 1.44 -2.49
C ILE A 104 2.79 2.18 -3.76
N ALA A 105 3.13 3.47 -3.87
CA ALA A 105 2.99 4.18 -5.14
C ALA A 105 3.84 3.51 -6.23
N ALA A 106 5.09 3.15 -5.93
CA ALA A 106 5.93 2.40 -6.86
C ALA A 106 5.29 1.07 -7.26
N ALA A 107 4.77 0.27 -6.31
CA ALA A 107 4.04 -0.96 -6.61
C ALA A 107 2.85 -0.74 -7.54
N THR A 108 2.16 0.40 -7.40
CA THR A 108 1.02 0.75 -8.26
C THR A 108 1.44 0.92 -9.71
N TYR A 109 2.49 1.67 -9.98
CA TYR A 109 2.95 1.88 -11.35
C TYR A 109 3.60 0.63 -11.96
N LEU A 110 4.30 -0.18 -11.16
CA LEU A 110 4.80 -1.49 -11.62
C LEU A 110 3.65 -2.42 -12.01
N CYS A 111 2.60 -2.50 -11.19
CA CYS A 111 1.41 -3.29 -11.49
C CYS A 111 0.59 -2.70 -12.64
N GLY A 112 0.56 -1.38 -12.80
CA GLY A 112 -0.03 -0.70 -13.96
C GLY A 112 0.65 -1.13 -15.26
N ALA A 113 1.97 -1.11 -15.33
CA ALA A 113 2.75 -1.60 -16.47
C ALA A 113 2.54 -3.11 -16.68
N ALA A 114 2.48 -3.90 -15.60
CA ALA A 114 2.17 -5.32 -15.66
C ALA A 114 0.75 -5.59 -16.19
N SER A 115 -0.22 -4.72 -15.92
CA SER A 115 -1.60 -4.79 -16.42
C SER A 115 -1.70 -4.41 -17.90
N ALA A 116 -1.19 -3.23 -18.26
CA ALA A 116 -1.28 -2.68 -19.61
C ALA A 116 -0.32 -3.35 -20.60
N GLY A 117 0.88 -3.72 -20.14
CA GLY A 117 2.02 -4.09 -20.98
C GLY A 117 2.95 -2.92 -21.24
N GLY A 118 4.09 -3.18 -21.88
CA GLY A 118 5.11 -2.16 -22.11
C GLY A 118 6.18 -2.15 -21.01
N GLU A 119 6.80 -1.00 -20.84
CA GLU A 119 7.93 -0.80 -19.92
C GLU A 119 7.77 0.49 -19.13
N VAL A 120 8.11 0.44 -17.84
CA VAL A 120 8.17 1.60 -16.97
C VAL A 120 9.50 1.63 -16.22
N PHE A 121 10.09 2.81 -16.09
CA PHE A 121 11.23 3.07 -15.21
C PHE A 121 10.79 3.99 -14.07
N LEU A 122 10.89 3.49 -12.84
CA LEU A 122 10.61 4.25 -11.63
C LEU A 122 11.91 4.72 -11.01
N ARG A 123 12.21 6.01 -11.23
CA ARG A 123 13.42 6.64 -10.69
C ARG A 123 13.36 6.69 -9.17
N ASP A 124 14.52 6.46 -8.55
CA ASP A 124 14.74 6.49 -7.11
C ASP A 124 13.95 5.43 -6.30
N ALA A 125 13.10 4.61 -6.94
CA ALA A 125 12.42 3.51 -6.27
C ALA A 125 13.45 2.46 -5.81
N ARG A 126 13.27 1.93 -4.59
CA ARG A 126 14.19 0.99 -3.96
C ARG A 126 13.61 -0.42 -4.00
N GLU A 127 14.28 -1.33 -4.71
CA GLU A 127 13.80 -2.70 -4.87
C GLU A 127 13.76 -3.46 -3.54
N GLU A 128 14.69 -3.20 -2.64
CA GLU A 128 14.72 -3.81 -1.31
C GLU A 128 13.45 -3.55 -0.50
N HIS A 129 12.77 -2.43 -0.71
CA HIS A 129 11.51 -2.10 -0.06
C HIS A 129 10.30 -2.79 -0.72
N LEU A 130 10.48 -3.33 -1.92
CA LEU A 130 9.45 -3.91 -2.78
C LEU A 130 9.70 -5.39 -3.12
N SER A 131 10.68 -6.03 -2.50
CA SER A 131 11.18 -7.36 -2.87
C SER A 131 10.07 -8.41 -3.00
N ALA A 132 9.07 -8.40 -2.11
CA ALA A 132 7.93 -9.31 -2.17
C ALA A 132 7.05 -9.06 -3.41
N VAL A 133 6.86 -7.79 -3.82
CA VAL A 133 6.05 -7.43 -5.00
C VAL A 133 6.80 -7.74 -6.28
N THR A 134 8.08 -7.34 -6.38
CA THR A 134 8.91 -7.58 -7.58
C THR A 134 9.13 -9.07 -7.82
N ALA A 135 9.27 -9.87 -6.75
CA ALA A 135 9.36 -11.33 -6.86
C ALA A 135 8.10 -11.93 -7.49
N VAL A 136 6.91 -11.51 -7.07
CA VAL A 136 5.64 -11.99 -7.63
C VAL A 136 5.47 -11.53 -9.09
N LEU A 137 5.84 -10.29 -9.42
CA LEU A 137 5.80 -9.79 -10.81
C LEU A 137 6.73 -10.59 -11.73
N ARG A 138 7.94 -10.93 -11.27
CA ARG A 138 8.87 -11.81 -12.02
C ARG A 138 8.28 -13.21 -12.21
N GLU A 139 7.72 -13.78 -11.16
CA GLU A 139 7.07 -15.11 -11.23
C GLU A 139 5.88 -15.12 -12.19
N ALA A 140 5.15 -14.00 -12.26
CA ALA A 140 4.04 -13.83 -13.20
C ALA A 140 4.49 -13.62 -14.66
N GLY A 141 5.79 -13.35 -14.90
CA GLY A 141 6.35 -13.20 -16.24
C GLY A 141 6.72 -11.78 -16.65
N CYS A 142 6.84 -10.86 -15.69
CA CYS A 142 7.46 -9.56 -15.92
C CYS A 142 8.99 -9.68 -15.84
N ASP A 143 9.69 -8.92 -16.68
CA ASP A 143 11.11 -8.63 -16.47
C ASP A 143 11.23 -7.43 -15.56
N VAL A 144 11.73 -7.63 -14.34
CA VAL A 144 11.89 -6.59 -13.34
C VAL A 144 13.33 -6.52 -12.90
N THR A 145 13.96 -5.37 -13.06
CA THR A 145 15.35 -5.13 -12.69
C THR A 145 15.44 -3.90 -11.81
N GLY A 146 15.99 -4.06 -10.60
CA GLY A 146 16.30 -2.98 -9.67
C GLY A 146 17.77 -2.61 -9.71
N GLY A 147 18.05 -1.35 -9.42
CA GLY A 147 19.40 -0.80 -9.31
C GLY A 147 19.43 0.50 -8.53
N SER A 148 20.61 1.10 -8.39
CA SER A 148 20.77 2.35 -7.61
C SER A 148 20.00 3.55 -8.16
N ALA A 149 19.64 3.52 -9.46
CA ALA A 149 18.89 4.60 -10.10
C ALA A 149 17.36 4.40 -10.03
N GLY A 150 16.88 3.20 -9.67
CA GLY A 150 15.47 2.88 -9.62
C GLY A 150 15.14 1.47 -10.07
N ILE A 151 13.88 1.25 -10.45
CA ILE A 151 13.36 -0.06 -10.86
C ILE A 151 12.78 0.03 -12.27
N VAL A 152 13.19 -0.88 -13.15
CA VAL A 152 12.57 -1.11 -14.47
C VAL A 152 11.62 -2.29 -14.34
N CYS A 153 10.42 -2.17 -14.88
CA CYS A 153 9.49 -3.28 -15.06
C CYS A 153 9.01 -3.32 -16.51
N ARG A 154 9.14 -4.48 -17.14
CA ARG A 154 8.74 -4.72 -18.52
C ARG A 154 7.85 -5.94 -18.63
N ARG A 155 6.75 -5.80 -19.36
CA ARG A 155 5.87 -6.91 -19.73
C ARG A 155 5.67 -6.95 -21.25
N THR A 156 6.04 -8.03 -21.86
CA THR A 156 5.92 -8.24 -23.32
C THR A 156 4.88 -9.29 -23.71
N GLY A 157 4.48 -10.16 -22.76
CA GLY A 157 3.55 -11.25 -23.00
C GLY A 157 2.38 -11.26 -22.02
N ARG A 158 1.50 -12.25 -22.15
CA ARG A 158 0.43 -12.48 -21.18
C ARG A 158 1.01 -13.08 -19.91
N LEU A 159 0.66 -12.49 -18.76
CA LEU A 159 1.09 -12.98 -17.45
C LEU A 159 0.57 -14.40 -17.18
N THR A 160 1.24 -15.11 -16.30
CA THR A 160 0.82 -16.41 -15.77
C THR A 160 0.54 -16.27 -14.28
N ALA A 161 -0.45 -17.00 -13.78
CA ALA A 161 -0.78 -16.98 -12.36
C ALA A 161 0.44 -17.43 -11.53
N PRO A 162 0.91 -16.62 -10.58
CA PRO A 162 2.00 -16.98 -9.68
C PRO A 162 1.51 -17.96 -8.60
N ARG A 163 2.42 -18.41 -7.74
CA ARG A 163 2.08 -19.13 -6.50
C ARG A 163 1.13 -18.30 -5.63
N PRO A 164 0.36 -18.93 -4.71
CA PRO A 164 -0.55 -18.20 -3.84
C PRO A 164 0.12 -17.05 -3.11
N ILE A 165 -0.49 -15.85 -3.23
CA ILE A 165 -0.02 -14.59 -2.66
C ILE A 165 -0.65 -14.44 -1.29
N ARG A 166 0.18 -14.35 -0.24
CA ARG A 166 -0.28 -14.22 1.14
C ARG A 166 0.21 -12.91 1.72
N THR A 167 -0.71 -12.06 2.17
CA THR A 167 -0.34 -10.83 2.85
C THR A 167 0.26 -11.15 4.22
N ALA A 168 1.33 -10.43 4.55
CA ALA A 168 2.03 -10.57 5.81
C ALA A 168 2.75 -9.25 6.17
N PRO A 169 3.06 -9.01 7.47
CA PRO A 169 3.92 -7.91 7.86
C PRO A 169 5.26 -7.94 7.11
N TYR A 170 5.85 -6.78 6.95
CA TYR A 170 7.14 -6.63 6.28
C TYR A 170 8.23 -7.54 6.91
N PRO A 171 9.07 -8.21 6.09
CA PRO A 171 9.22 -8.07 4.62
C PRO A 171 8.30 -8.96 3.78
N GLY A 172 7.20 -9.45 4.33
CA GLY A 172 6.19 -10.20 3.58
C GLY A 172 5.45 -9.35 2.55
N PHE A 173 4.50 -9.98 1.84
CA PHE A 173 3.74 -9.28 0.80
C PHE A 173 2.79 -8.24 1.44
N PRO A 174 2.92 -6.94 1.09
CA PRO A 174 2.14 -5.89 1.73
C PRO A 174 0.66 -5.96 1.33
N THR A 175 -0.24 -5.87 2.31
CA THR A 175 -1.69 -5.83 2.06
C THR A 175 -2.10 -4.65 1.17
N ASP A 176 -1.33 -3.55 1.20
CA ASP A 176 -1.60 -2.37 0.37
C ASP A 176 -1.30 -2.58 -1.12
N ALA A 177 -0.47 -3.54 -1.49
CA ALA A 177 -0.24 -3.92 -2.87
C ALA A 177 -1.19 -5.04 -3.36
N GLN A 178 -1.97 -5.65 -2.48
CA GLN A 178 -2.81 -6.81 -2.78
C GLN A 178 -3.85 -6.52 -3.87
N ALA A 179 -4.64 -5.45 -3.71
CA ALA A 179 -5.68 -5.07 -4.68
C ALA A 179 -5.08 -4.69 -6.03
N ILE A 180 -3.97 -3.97 -6.01
CA ILE A 180 -3.28 -3.46 -7.20
C ILE A 180 -2.68 -4.62 -8.01
N LEU A 181 -2.02 -5.58 -7.34
CA LEU A 181 -1.49 -6.77 -7.99
C LEU A 181 -2.62 -7.67 -8.51
N MET A 182 -3.74 -7.76 -7.78
CA MET A 182 -4.94 -8.47 -8.25
C MET A 182 -5.41 -7.91 -9.60
N ALA A 183 -5.48 -6.59 -9.74
CA ALA A 183 -5.83 -5.93 -10.99
C ALA A 183 -4.86 -6.29 -12.14
N ALA A 184 -3.57 -6.33 -11.89
CA ALA A 184 -2.57 -6.74 -12.88
C ALA A 184 -2.74 -8.19 -13.35
N LEU A 185 -3.28 -9.06 -12.51
CA LEU A 185 -3.46 -10.49 -12.81
C LEU A 185 -4.84 -10.86 -13.36
N LEU A 186 -5.75 -9.89 -13.59
CA LEU A 186 -7.09 -10.16 -14.12
C LEU A 186 -7.09 -10.86 -15.48
N ARG A 187 -6.04 -10.69 -16.26
CA ARG A 187 -5.86 -11.30 -17.59
C ARG A 187 -4.75 -12.35 -17.62
N CYS A 188 -4.32 -12.88 -16.49
CA CYS A 188 -3.27 -13.91 -16.46
C CYS A 188 -3.76 -15.24 -17.05
N ARG A 189 -2.82 -16.12 -17.38
CA ARG A 189 -3.12 -17.53 -17.67
C ARG A 189 -3.24 -18.29 -16.36
N GLY A 190 -4.33 -19.02 -16.16
CA GLY A 190 -4.56 -19.81 -14.96
C GLY A 190 -5.34 -19.08 -13.90
N ALA A 191 -5.20 -19.50 -12.65
CA ALA A 191 -5.92 -18.99 -11.49
C ALA A 191 -4.93 -18.44 -10.44
N ALA A 192 -4.98 -17.12 -10.20
CA ALA A 192 -4.18 -16.50 -9.14
C ALA A 192 -4.96 -16.51 -7.83
N VAL A 193 -4.30 -16.93 -6.75
CA VAL A 193 -4.90 -17.05 -5.42
C VAL A 193 -4.32 -16.01 -4.49
N PHE A 194 -5.19 -15.27 -3.80
CA PHE A 194 -4.84 -14.27 -2.79
C PHE A 194 -5.40 -14.68 -1.44
N GLU A 195 -4.56 -14.64 -0.41
CA GLU A 195 -4.96 -14.86 0.99
C GLU A 195 -4.65 -13.58 1.79
N GLU A 196 -5.71 -12.89 2.26
CA GLU A 196 -5.58 -11.68 3.07
C GLU A 196 -5.54 -12.03 4.55
N ASN A 197 -4.36 -11.93 5.17
CA ASN A 197 -4.15 -12.33 6.55
C ASN A 197 -4.22 -11.17 7.56
N LEU A 198 -4.18 -9.91 7.08
CA LEU A 198 -4.10 -8.74 7.93
C LEU A 198 -5.47 -8.11 8.20
N PHE A 199 -6.32 -8.00 7.18
CA PHE A 199 -7.61 -7.33 7.27
C PHE A 199 -8.79 -8.23 6.89
N SER A 200 -9.93 -8.06 7.55
CA SER A 200 -11.12 -8.89 7.31
C SER A 200 -11.99 -8.46 6.12
N SER A 201 -11.83 -7.24 5.62
CA SER A 201 -12.73 -6.65 4.60
C SER A 201 -11.95 -5.95 3.48
N ARG A 202 -10.93 -6.63 2.92
CA ARG A 202 -10.01 -6.03 1.95
C ARG A 202 -10.42 -6.21 0.49
N TYR A 203 -11.51 -6.94 0.20
CA TYR A 203 -11.96 -7.28 -1.15
C TYR A 203 -13.14 -6.43 -1.68
N ARG A 204 -13.35 -5.22 -1.15
CA ARG A 204 -14.46 -4.35 -1.56
C ARG A 204 -14.40 -3.92 -3.03
N HIS A 205 -13.22 -3.87 -3.60
CA HIS A 205 -12.98 -3.51 -5.02
C HIS A 205 -13.38 -4.63 -6.00
N VAL A 206 -13.61 -5.85 -5.52
CA VAL A 206 -13.87 -7.02 -6.37
C VAL A 206 -15.17 -6.85 -7.16
N ASP A 207 -16.23 -6.34 -6.53
CA ASP A 207 -17.51 -6.14 -7.21
C ASP A 207 -17.38 -5.12 -8.35
N GLU A 208 -16.54 -4.11 -8.17
CA GLU A 208 -16.27 -3.09 -9.20
C GLU A 208 -15.40 -3.66 -10.34
N LEU A 209 -14.40 -4.49 -10.02
CA LEU A 209 -13.64 -5.21 -11.05
C LEU A 209 -14.50 -6.21 -11.83
N ALA A 210 -15.48 -6.85 -11.18
CA ALA A 210 -16.43 -7.73 -11.85
C ALA A 210 -17.28 -6.98 -12.88
N ARG A 211 -17.62 -5.70 -12.63
CA ARG A 211 -18.30 -4.84 -13.61
C ARG A 211 -17.46 -4.62 -14.88
N MET A 212 -16.14 -4.70 -14.77
CA MET A 212 -15.21 -4.62 -15.90
C MET A 212 -14.98 -5.98 -16.59
N GLY A 213 -15.72 -7.03 -16.17
CA GLY A 213 -15.62 -8.37 -16.75
C GLY A 213 -14.61 -9.30 -16.08
N ALA A 214 -14.09 -8.94 -14.92
CA ALA A 214 -13.20 -9.84 -14.16
C ALA A 214 -13.96 -11.02 -13.54
N ASP A 215 -13.38 -12.23 -13.58
CA ASP A 215 -13.88 -13.42 -12.85
C ASP A 215 -13.08 -13.59 -11.55
N ILE A 216 -13.65 -13.13 -10.45
CA ILE A 216 -13.05 -13.20 -9.12
C ILE A 216 -14.04 -13.83 -8.17
N ARG A 217 -13.59 -14.85 -7.42
CA ARG A 217 -14.39 -15.53 -6.42
C ARG A 217 -13.79 -15.32 -5.06
N VAL A 218 -14.57 -14.76 -4.13
CA VAL A 218 -14.13 -14.46 -2.77
C VAL A 218 -14.83 -15.41 -1.78
N SER A 219 -14.04 -16.02 -0.90
CA SER A 219 -14.54 -16.82 0.22
C SER A 219 -13.73 -16.51 1.47
N GLY A 220 -14.33 -15.82 2.43
CA GLY A 220 -13.66 -15.37 3.64
C GLY A 220 -12.45 -14.48 3.35
N ARG A 221 -11.26 -14.96 3.66
CA ARG A 221 -9.98 -14.25 3.45
C ARG A 221 -9.28 -14.63 2.15
N THR A 222 -9.88 -15.47 1.33
CA THR A 222 -9.29 -15.96 0.09
C THR A 222 -10.07 -15.40 -1.10
N ALA A 223 -9.34 -14.90 -2.09
CA ALA A 223 -9.85 -14.56 -3.40
C ALA A 223 -9.13 -15.36 -4.48
N VAL A 224 -9.89 -15.87 -5.44
CA VAL A 224 -9.37 -16.59 -6.61
C VAL A 224 -9.72 -15.77 -7.85
N VAL A 225 -8.72 -15.32 -8.57
CA VAL A 225 -8.83 -14.60 -9.85
C VAL A 225 -8.65 -15.60 -10.97
N LEU A 226 -9.70 -15.84 -11.74
CA LEU A 226 -9.61 -16.61 -12.98
C LEU A 226 -9.31 -15.64 -14.13
N GLY A 227 -8.15 -15.81 -14.77
CA GLY A 227 -7.73 -14.87 -15.80
C GLY A 227 -8.64 -14.89 -17.01
N VAL A 228 -9.20 -13.71 -17.35
CA VAL A 228 -10.07 -13.52 -18.52
C VAL A 228 -9.27 -13.11 -19.76
N GLU A 229 -9.84 -13.28 -20.95
CA GLU A 229 -9.20 -12.85 -22.20
C GLU A 229 -9.24 -11.32 -22.34
N ARG A 230 -10.37 -10.69 -22.00
CA ARG A 230 -10.61 -9.26 -22.16
C ARG A 230 -11.29 -8.68 -20.94
N LEU A 231 -10.95 -7.45 -20.63
CA LEU A 231 -11.70 -6.56 -19.75
C LEU A 231 -12.36 -5.50 -20.61
N HIS A 232 -13.47 -4.96 -20.18
CA HIS A 232 -14.18 -3.89 -20.88
C HIS A 232 -14.35 -2.66 -19.98
N GLY A 233 -14.48 -1.51 -20.58
CA GLY A 233 -14.77 -0.26 -19.90
C GLY A 233 -16.11 -0.33 -19.17
N ALA A 234 -16.19 0.30 -18.00
CA ALA A 234 -17.39 0.35 -17.18
C ALA A 234 -17.41 1.61 -16.30
N ALA A 235 -18.61 1.98 -15.84
CA ALA A 235 -18.75 2.93 -14.74
C ALA A 235 -18.57 2.20 -13.42
N VAL A 236 -17.49 2.55 -12.69
CA VAL A 236 -17.08 1.92 -11.43
C VAL A 236 -16.88 2.96 -10.35
N ARG A 237 -16.92 2.53 -9.10
CA ARG A 237 -16.83 3.39 -7.93
C ARG A 237 -15.60 3.05 -7.09
N CYS A 238 -14.84 4.07 -6.70
CA CYS A 238 -13.73 3.89 -5.77
C CYS A 238 -14.27 3.61 -4.36
N THR A 239 -13.95 2.44 -3.81
CA THR A 239 -14.43 2.00 -2.49
C THR A 239 -13.45 2.31 -1.36
N ASP A 240 -12.18 2.43 -1.69
CA ASP A 240 -11.07 2.80 -0.80
C ASP A 240 -9.83 3.16 -1.63
N LEU A 241 -8.78 3.65 -0.98
CA LEU A 241 -7.55 4.10 -1.62
C LEU A 241 -6.92 3.04 -2.54
N ARG A 242 -6.74 1.82 -2.06
CA ARG A 242 -6.03 0.76 -2.81
C ARG A 242 -6.92 0.09 -3.84
N GLY A 243 -8.22 -0.01 -3.53
CA GLY A 243 -9.24 -0.42 -4.50
C GLY A 243 -9.33 0.56 -5.67
N GLY A 244 -9.32 1.87 -5.40
CA GLY A 244 -9.30 2.89 -6.46
C GLY A 244 -8.08 2.78 -7.37
N ALA A 245 -6.88 2.65 -6.81
CA ALA A 245 -5.66 2.44 -7.59
C ALA A 245 -5.71 1.13 -8.42
N ALA A 246 -6.32 0.08 -7.86
CA ALA A 246 -6.54 -1.17 -8.59
C ALA A 246 -7.49 -1.00 -9.78
N LEU A 247 -8.56 -0.19 -9.64
CA LEU A 247 -9.47 0.14 -10.75
C LEU A 247 -8.74 0.91 -11.86
N CYS A 248 -7.86 1.87 -11.52
CA CYS A 248 -7.00 2.54 -12.49
C CYS A 248 -6.12 1.53 -13.23
N ALA A 249 -5.43 0.64 -12.50
CA ALA A 249 -4.57 -0.38 -13.10
C ALA A 249 -5.34 -1.37 -14.01
N ALA A 250 -6.58 -1.73 -13.65
CA ALA A 250 -7.45 -2.56 -14.47
C ALA A 250 -7.92 -1.82 -15.73
N ALA A 251 -8.27 -0.53 -15.61
CA ALA A 251 -8.73 0.31 -16.70
C ALA A 251 -7.68 0.45 -17.82
N LEU A 252 -6.38 0.48 -17.45
CA LEU A 252 -5.29 0.52 -18.44
C LEU A 252 -5.24 -0.71 -19.37
N ALA A 253 -5.89 -1.81 -18.99
CA ALA A 253 -5.93 -3.04 -19.77
C ALA A 253 -7.33 -3.35 -20.34
N ALA A 254 -8.32 -2.50 -20.08
CA ALA A 254 -9.69 -2.67 -20.53
C ALA A 254 -9.91 -2.08 -21.94
N GLU A 255 -10.83 -2.67 -22.70
CA GLU A 255 -11.28 -2.14 -23.97
C GLU A 255 -12.44 -1.15 -23.74
N GLY A 256 -12.37 0.02 -24.35
CA GLY A 256 -13.37 1.08 -24.20
C GLY A 256 -13.08 2.02 -23.03
N GLU A 257 -14.06 2.84 -22.67
CA GLU A 257 -13.90 3.87 -21.63
C GLU A 257 -14.32 3.35 -20.25
N THR A 258 -13.51 3.64 -19.24
CA THR A 258 -13.83 3.39 -17.83
C THR A 258 -13.97 4.71 -17.10
N SER A 259 -15.11 4.95 -16.45
CA SER A 259 -15.30 6.08 -15.55
C SER A 259 -15.19 5.62 -14.09
N ILE A 260 -14.35 6.30 -13.31
CA ILE A 260 -14.13 5.99 -11.87
C ILE A 260 -14.66 7.16 -11.04
N SER A 261 -15.69 6.94 -10.24
CA SER A 261 -16.25 7.93 -9.32
C SER A 261 -15.68 7.81 -7.90
N ASP A 262 -16.00 8.78 -7.01
CA ASP A 262 -15.52 8.86 -5.61
C ASP A 262 -13.99 8.85 -5.48
N ILE A 263 -13.30 9.50 -6.39
CA ILE A 263 -11.83 9.53 -6.51
C ILE A 263 -11.12 10.21 -5.34
N THR A 264 -11.84 10.89 -4.44
CA THR A 264 -11.29 11.45 -3.19
C THR A 264 -10.56 10.41 -2.33
N HIS A 265 -10.90 9.13 -2.48
CA HIS A 265 -10.17 8.04 -1.88
C HIS A 265 -8.76 7.88 -2.46
N ILE A 266 -8.60 8.05 -3.76
CA ILE A 266 -7.31 7.98 -4.47
C ILE A 266 -6.43 9.17 -4.08
N ASP A 267 -7.01 10.38 -4.03
CA ASP A 267 -6.31 11.62 -3.70
C ASP A 267 -5.64 11.62 -2.31
N ARG A 268 -6.05 10.71 -1.43
CA ARG A 268 -5.42 10.53 -0.12
C ARG A 268 -4.03 9.90 -0.16
N GLY A 269 -3.64 9.26 -1.24
CA GLY A 269 -2.36 8.56 -1.33
C GLY A 269 -1.63 8.73 -2.65
N TYR A 270 -2.22 9.44 -3.61
CA TYR A 270 -1.59 9.81 -4.88
C TYR A 270 -1.82 11.28 -5.13
N GLN A 271 -0.76 12.01 -5.47
CA GLN A 271 -0.84 13.45 -5.70
C GLN A 271 -1.67 13.78 -6.94
N SER A 272 -1.43 13.08 -8.05
CA SER A 272 -2.12 13.23 -9.33
C SER A 272 -1.90 11.94 -10.14
N ILE A 273 -2.62 10.86 -9.80
CA ILE A 273 -2.44 9.57 -10.48
C ILE A 273 -2.74 9.68 -11.98
N GLU A 274 -3.67 10.54 -12.35
CA GLU A 274 -4.03 10.82 -13.74
C GLU A 274 -2.88 11.46 -14.52
N ASP A 275 -2.18 12.41 -13.94
CA ASP A 275 -1.04 13.08 -14.58
C ASP A 275 0.14 12.11 -14.74
N ASP A 276 0.44 11.32 -13.71
CA ASP A 276 1.48 10.31 -13.76
C ASP A 276 1.21 9.26 -14.82
N LEU A 277 -0.01 8.72 -14.87
CA LEU A 277 -0.40 7.72 -15.86
C LEU A 277 -0.45 8.30 -17.28
N ALA A 278 -0.92 9.55 -17.44
CA ALA A 278 -0.90 10.24 -18.73
C ALA A 278 0.54 10.46 -19.22
N ALA A 279 1.47 10.83 -18.34
CA ALA A 279 2.89 10.97 -18.66
C ALA A 279 3.53 9.63 -19.08
N LEU A 280 2.98 8.51 -18.61
CA LEU A 280 3.38 7.16 -19.02
C LEU A 280 2.67 6.69 -20.31
N GLY A 281 1.80 7.51 -20.89
CA GLY A 281 1.13 7.23 -22.17
C GLY A 281 -0.30 6.71 -22.07
N ALA A 282 -0.91 6.73 -20.89
CA ALA A 282 -2.33 6.40 -20.73
C ALA A 282 -3.24 7.53 -21.25
N ASP A 283 -4.35 7.19 -21.89
CA ASP A 283 -5.43 8.13 -22.18
C ASP A 283 -6.35 8.23 -20.96
N ILE A 284 -6.04 9.16 -20.07
CA ILE A 284 -6.73 9.37 -18.79
C ILE A 284 -6.87 10.86 -18.53
N ARG A 285 -7.99 11.23 -17.92
CA ARG A 285 -8.26 12.63 -17.52
C ARG A 285 -9.15 12.67 -16.29
N ARG A 286 -9.00 13.70 -15.49
CA ARG A 286 -9.93 14.05 -14.43
C ARG A 286 -11.09 14.87 -15.03
N VAL A 287 -12.30 14.53 -14.66
CA VAL A 287 -13.51 15.22 -15.08
C VAL A 287 -14.26 15.69 -13.84
N GLU A 288 -14.65 16.96 -13.81
CA GLU A 288 -15.56 17.46 -12.78
C GLU A 288 -16.98 17.00 -13.11
N GLU A 289 -17.65 16.34 -12.16
CA GLU A 289 -19.08 16.11 -12.27
C GLU A 289 -19.79 17.47 -12.20
N THR A 290 -20.26 17.95 -13.34
CA THR A 290 -21.21 19.06 -13.34
C THR A 290 -22.47 18.55 -12.63
N ALA A 291 -22.76 19.10 -11.45
CA ALA A 291 -24.02 18.83 -10.77
C ALA A 291 -25.15 19.04 -11.80
N SER A 292 -25.84 17.98 -12.16
CA SER A 292 -27.06 18.09 -12.96
C SER A 292 -28.05 18.92 -12.16
N PRO A 293 -28.69 19.94 -12.77
CA PRO A 293 -29.63 20.85 -12.12
C PRO A 293 -30.85 20.13 -11.55
#